data_6971d51b2c3d1fc8d309b7f158cf5fd0
#
_entry.id   6971d51b2c3d1fc8d309b7f158cf5fd0
#
_cell.length_a   1.000
_cell.length_b   1.000
_cell.length_c   1.000
_cell.angle_alpha   90.00
_cell.angle_beta   90.00
_cell.angle_gamma   90.00
#
_symmetry.space_group_name_H-M   'P 1'
#
loop_
_entity.id
_entity.type
_entity.pdbx_description
1 polymer ?
#
loop_
_entity_poly.entity_id
_entity_poly.type
_entity_poly.pdbx_seq_one_letter_code
_entity_poly.pdbx_strand_id
1 'polypeptide(L)'
;TLLGPSGVPVEFQIRTGDMHAVAEAGVAAHWAYKDGGPDMSEVQNRAHQWLQSLIDIQDSSGDSQEFLEHVKIDLFPDAVYVFTPKGQIRALPRGATALDFAYSIHSDVGNTCVAVKINGMQLPLRSELKNSDIVEVVTSANSQPNPGWLAFVRTGKARASIRHSLKTKHYAESLQLGERLLASALRQQGVDAGL
;
A
#
# COMPACT_ATOMS: atom_id res chain seq x y z
N THR A 1 13.59 -15.20 37.34
CA THR A 1 13.86 -16.64 37.17
C THR A 1 13.76 -17.32 38.53
N LEU A 2 13.01 -18.38 38.65
CA LEU A 2 12.88 -19.19 39.88
C LEU A 2 13.36 -20.62 39.55
N LEU A 3 13.87 -21.32 40.54
CA LEU A 3 14.21 -22.74 40.43
C LEU A 3 12.94 -23.55 40.67
N GLY A 4 12.52 -24.35 39.71
CA GLY A 4 11.42 -25.29 39.84
C GLY A 4 11.76 -26.46 40.76
N PRO A 5 10.76 -27.31 41.15
CA PRO A 5 10.96 -28.40 42.09
C PRO A 5 12.00 -29.44 41.65
N SER A 6 12.29 -29.50 40.33
CA SER A 6 13.30 -30.39 39.73
C SER A 6 14.65 -29.73 39.49
N GLY A 7 14.91 -28.53 40.03
CA GLY A 7 16.13 -27.78 39.84
C GLY A 7 16.27 -27.12 38.46
N VAL A 8 15.21 -27.17 37.63
CA VAL A 8 15.20 -26.52 36.32
C VAL A 8 14.82 -25.04 36.48
N PRO A 9 15.58 -24.10 35.90
CA PRO A 9 15.23 -22.68 35.97
C PRO A 9 13.93 -22.41 35.19
N VAL A 10 12.97 -21.78 35.85
CA VAL A 10 11.69 -21.36 35.24
C VAL A 10 11.65 -19.84 35.26
N GLU A 11 11.38 -19.26 34.10
CA GLU A 11 11.23 -17.83 33.94
C GLU A 11 9.75 -17.46 33.92
N PHE A 12 9.34 -16.59 34.85
CA PHE A 12 8.00 -16.04 34.87
C PHE A 12 8.04 -14.61 34.37
N GLN A 13 7.18 -14.29 33.42
CA GLN A 13 6.97 -12.94 32.92
C GLN A 13 5.59 -12.46 33.36
N ILE A 14 5.57 -11.43 34.21
CA ILE A 14 4.32 -10.78 34.65
C ILE A 14 4.08 -9.60 33.72
N ARG A 15 2.96 -9.59 33.03
CA ARG A 15 2.60 -8.56 32.05
C ARG A 15 1.19 -8.06 32.31
N THR A 16 0.93 -6.77 32.06
CA THR A 16 -0.44 -6.26 31.90
C THR A 16 -1.04 -6.78 30.58
N GLY A 17 -2.37 -6.69 30.41
CA GLY A 17 -3.03 -7.05 29.18
C GLY A 17 -2.43 -6.33 27.96
N ASP A 18 -2.13 -5.04 28.11
CA ASP A 18 -1.55 -4.22 27.06
C ASP A 18 -0.12 -4.65 26.70
N MET A 19 0.71 -4.95 27.72
CA MET A 19 2.06 -5.49 27.53
C MET A 19 2.03 -6.87 26.86
N HIS A 20 1.01 -7.68 27.13
CA HIS A 20 0.85 -8.99 26.51
C HIS A 20 0.48 -8.83 25.01
N ALA A 21 -0.47 -7.96 24.69
CA ALA A 21 -0.86 -7.67 23.32
C ALA A 21 0.32 -7.16 22.47
N VAL A 22 1.17 -6.29 23.05
CA VAL A 22 2.39 -5.79 22.40
C VAL A 22 3.44 -6.89 22.20
N ALA A 23 3.59 -7.79 23.17
CA ALA A 23 4.55 -8.89 23.06
C ALA A 23 4.13 -9.95 22.04
N GLU A 24 2.82 -10.17 21.85
CA GLU A 24 2.27 -11.02 20.80
C GLU A 24 2.43 -10.38 19.40
N ALA A 25 2.40 -9.04 19.32
CA ALA A 25 2.60 -8.31 18.05
C ALA A 25 4.06 -8.33 17.52
N GLY A 26 5.02 -8.90 18.29
CA GLY A 26 6.36 -9.23 17.80
C GLY A 26 7.51 -8.33 18.28
N VAL A 27 8.71 -8.65 17.76
CA VAL A 27 10.04 -8.15 18.24
C VAL A 27 10.20 -6.63 18.13
N ALA A 28 9.51 -5.95 17.24
CA ALA A 28 9.58 -4.49 17.07
C ALA A 28 9.10 -3.73 18.31
N ALA A 29 8.15 -4.27 19.07
CA ALA A 29 7.64 -3.69 20.28
C ALA A 29 8.62 -3.77 21.47
N HIS A 30 9.52 -4.76 21.47
CA HIS A 30 10.49 -4.97 22.55
C HIS A 30 11.60 -3.90 22.54
N TRP A 31 11.97 -3.38 21.38
CA TRP A 31 12.97 -2.32 21.25
C TRP A 31 12.45 -0.96 21.73
N ALA A 32 11.21 -0.62 21.41
CA ALA A 32 10.59 0.63 21.83
C ALA A 32 10.44 0.75 23.36
N TYR A 33 10.25 -0.38 24.05
CA TYR A 33 10.12 -0.40 25.52
C TYR A 33 11.46 -0.14 26.25
N LYS A 34 12.59 -0.53 25.65
CA LYS A 34 13.90 -0.51 26.32
C LYS A 34 14.59 0.85 26.31
N ASP A 35 14.28 1.71 25.34
CA ASP A 35 15.01 2.96 25.08
C ASP A 35 14.22 4.24 25.41
N GLY A 36 13.10 4.15 26.16
CA GLY A 36 12.27 5.33 26.48
C GLY A 36 11.67 6.00 25.22
N GLY A 37 11.37 5.18 24.23
CA GLY A 37 10.87 5.59 22.91
C GLY A 37 9.42 6.10 22.92
N PRO A 38 8.85 6.39 21.74
CA PRO A 38 7.55 7.02 21.58
C PRO A 38 6.43 6.25 22.30
N ASP A 39 5.38 6.96 22.69
CA ASP A 39 4.23 6.47 23.43
C ASP A 39 3.73 5.13 22.83
N MET A 40 3.45 4.15 23.72
CA MET A 40 2.97 2.81 23.34
C MET A 40 1.78 2.82 22.37
N SER A 41 0.93 3.85 22.47
CA SER A 41 -0.19 4.04 21.54
C SER A 41 0.28 4.32 20.11
N GLU A 42 1.39 5.04 19.95
CA GLU A 42 1.95 5.36 18.62
C GLU A 42 2.62 4.13 17.99
N VAL A 43 3.31 3.32 18.78
CA VAL A 43 3.91 2.05 18.31
C VAL A 43 2.83 1.05 17.89
N GLN A 44 1.76 0.93 18.69
CA GLN A 44 0.62 0.09 18.37
C GLN A 44 -0.09 0.56 17.09
N ASN A 45 -0.30 1.87 16.94
CA ASN A 45 -0.91 2.42 15.74
C ASN A 45 -0.06 2.17 14.49
N ARG A 46 1.26 2.31 14.59
CA ARG A 46 2.18 2.00 13.47
C ARG A 46 2.17 0.51 13.13
N ALA A 47 2.20 -0.38 14.13
CA ALA A 47 2.11 -1.82 13.91
C ALA A 47 0.76 -2.22 13.29
N HIS A 48 -0.34 -1.60 13.73
CA HIS A 48 -1.67 -1.86 13.17
C HIS A 48 -1.80 -1.35 11.73
N GLN A 49 -1.31 -0.15 11.44
CA GLN A 49 -1.26 0.39 10.09
C GLN A 49 -0.40 -0.47 9.15
N TRP A 50 0.72 -0.97 9.66
CA TRP A 50 1.59 -1.88 8.91
C TRP A 50 0.90 -3.22 8.61
N LEU A 51 0.27 -3.85 9.61
CA LEU A 51 -0.52 -5.07 9.41
C LEU A 51 -1.65 -4.86 8.41
N GLN A 52 -2.36 -3.73 8.49
CA GLN A 52 -3.42 -3.40 7.54
C GLN A 52 -2.87 -3.26 6.12
N SER A 53 -1.71 -2.61 5.95
CA SER A 53 -1.09 -2.50 4.63
C SER A 53 -0.63 -3.85 4.07
N LEU A 54 -0.18 -4.79 4.91
CA LEU A 54 0.12 -6.17 4.48
C LEU A 54 -1.12 -6.92 4.02
N ILE A 55 -2.25 -6.78 4.74
CA ILE A 55 -3.52 -7.40 4.34
C ILE A 55 -4.00 -6.83 3.01
N ASP A 56 -3.97 -5.50 2.85
CA ASP A 56 -4.35 -4.82 1.62
C ASP A 56 -3.48 -5.24 0.41
N ILE A 57 -2.18 -5.48 0.64
CA ILE A 57 -1.26 -6.00 -0.37
C ILE A 57 -1.56 -7.46 -0.69
N GLN A 58 -1.85 -8.29 0.32
CA GLN A 58 -2.18 -9.70 0.14
C GLN A 58 -3.45 -9.88 -0.69
N ASP A 59 -4.50 -9.10 -0.41
CA ASP A 59 -5.77 -9.16 -1.13
C ASP A 59 -5.66 -8.69 -2.58
N SER A 60 -4.67 -7.82 -2.88
CA SER A 60 -4.42 -7.29 -4.23
C SER A 60 -3.35 -8.05 -5.02
N SER A 61 -2.55 -8.89 -4.35
CA SER A 61 -1.46 -9.65 -4.99
C SER A 61 -1.96 -11.01 -5.46
N GLY A 62 -1.81 -11.29 -6.73
CA GLY A 62 -2.17 -12.59 -7.31
C GLY A 62 -1.10 -13.68 -7.17
N ASP A 63 0.10 -13.35 -6.66
CA ASP A 63 1.25 -14.23 -6.58
C ASP A 63 2.05 -14.00 -5.29
N SER A 64 2.46 -15.11 -4.64
CA SER A 64 3.25 -15.09 -3.42
C SER A 64 4.62 -14.43 -3.57
N GLN A 65 5.21 -14.47 -4.77
CA GLN A 65 6.51 -13.86 -5.05
C GLN A 65 6.40 -12.33 -5.12
N GLU A 66 5.34 -11.84 -5.74
CA GLU A 66 4.99 -10.42 -5.79
C GLU A 66 4.69 -9.86 -4.38
N PHE A 67 3.98 -10.62 -3.55
CA PHE A 67 3.74 -10.27 -2.15
C PHE A 67 5.04 -10.09 -1.36
N LEU A 68 5.99 -11.04 -1.49
CA LEU A 68 7.29 -10.94 -0.81
C LEU A 68 8.14 -9.76 -1.26
N GLU A 69 8.10 -9.38 -2.54
CA GLU A 69 8.78 -8.18 -3.05
C GLU A 69 8.19 -6.91 -2.44
N HIS A 70 6.87 -6.84 -2.33
CA HIS A 70 6.19 -5.71 -1.73
C HIS A 70 6.51 -5.57 -0.24
N VAL A 71 6.48 -6.68 0.50
CA VAL A 71 6.84 -6.73 1.93
C VAL A 71 8.28 -6.28 2.16
N LYS A 72 9.24 -6.68 1.31
CA LYS A 72 10.64 -6.25 1.42
C LYS A 72 10.82 -4.74 1.23
N ILE A 73 10.06 -4.12 0.33
CA ILE A 73 10.13 -2.68 0.07
C ILE A 73 9.60 -1.88 1.27
N ASP A 74 8.56 -2.38 1.92
CA ASP A 74 7.87 -1.67 3.00
C ASP A 74 8.46 -1.95 4.41
N LEU A 75 9.27 -3.02 4.57
CA LEU A 75 9.83 -3.41 5.87
C LEU A 75 11.00 -2.53 6.40
N PHE A 76 11.69 -1.79 5.52
CA PHE A 76 12.87 -1.01 5.90
C PHE A 76 12.86 0.41 5.33
N PRO A 77 11.92 1.26 5.70
CA PRO A 77 11.93 2.62 5.21
C PRO A 77 12.70 3.54 6.16
N ASP A 78 13.76 4.13 5.66
CA ASP A 78 14.03 5.52 5.99
C ASP A 78 12.81 6.30 5.48
N ALA A 79 11.93 6.74 6.38
CA ALA A 79 10.70 7.39 5.99
C ALA A 79 10.91 8.86 5.61
N VAL A 80 10.21 9.34 4.60
CA VAL A 80 10.02 10.76 4.33
C VAL A 80 8.63 11.18 4.82
N TYR A 81 8.56 12.31 5.49
CA TYR A 81 7.32 12.87 6.01
C TYR A 81 6.87 14.02 5.13
N VAL A 82 5.70 13.88 4.53
CA VAL A 82 5.11 14.86 3.61
C VAL A 82 3.76 15.32 4.13
N PHE A 83 3.33 16.50 3.72
CA PHE A 83 2.10 17.11 4.18
C PHE A 83 1.05 17.18 3.05
N THR A 84 -0.21 16.97 3.42
CA THR A 84 -1.32 17.36 2.56
C THR A 84 -1.56 18.88 2.70
N PRO A 85 -2.25 19.54 1.75
CA PRO A 85 -2.64 20.96 1.90
C PRO A 85 -3.50 21.24 3.14
N LYS A 86 -4.14 20.20 3.70
CA LYS A 86 -4.93 20.28 4.95
C LYS A 86 -4.09 20.07 6.22
N GLY A 87 -2.74 19.99 6.09
CA GLY A 87 -1.83 19.80 7.21
C GLY A 87 -1.72 18.36 7.74
N GLN A 88 -2.30 17.38 7.09
CA GLN A 88 -2.14 15.98 7.49
C GLN A 88 -0.75 15.48 7.09
N ILE A 89 -0.08 14.79 8.01
CA ILE A 89 1.23 14.19 7.79
C ILE A 89 1.06 12.77 7.24
N ARG A 90 1.86 12.44 6.22
CA ARG A 90 1.98 11.09 5.67
C ARG A 90 3.44 10.66 5.68
N ALA A 91 3.69 9.48 6.24
CA ALA A 91 4.99 8.84 6.17
C ALA A 91 5.03 7.93 4.93
N LEU A 92 6.08 8.06 4.14
CA LEU A 92 6.33 7.24 2.94
C LEU A 92 7.78 6.74 2.97
N PRO A 93 8.11 5.61 2.33
CA PRO A 93 9.49 5.17 2.23
C PRO A 93 10.35 6.19 1.48
N ARG A 94 11.62 6.29 1.84
CA ARG A 94 12.60 7.13 1.13
C ARG A 94 12.65 6.75 -0.35
N GLY A 95 12.66 7.75 -1.23
CA GLY A 95 12.59 7.56 -2.67
C GLY A 95 11.17 7.40 -3.21
N ALA A 96 10.14 7.46 -2.34
CA ALA A 96 8.76 7.48 -2.78
C ALA A 96 8.49 8.67 -3.68
N THR A 97 7.67 8.46 -4.70
CA THR A 97 7.32 9.46 -5.69
C THR A 97 6.00 10.17 -5.34
N ALA A 98 5.74 11.26 -6.02
CA ALA A 98 4.48 11.99 -5.90
C ALA A 98 3.26 11.11 -6.22
N LEU A 99 3.41 10.13 -7.11
CA LEU A 99 2.37 9.15 -7.40
C LEU A 99 2.18 8.16 -6.25
N ASP A 100 3.25 7.70 -5.58
CA ASP A 100 3.16 6.87 -4.38
C ASP A 100 2.35 7.58 -3.28
N PHE A 101 2.53 8.89 -3.13
CA PHE A 101 1.73 9.71 -2.22
C PHE A 101 0.24 9.68 -2.57
N ALA A 102 -0.12 9.83 -3.87
CA ALA A 102 -1.51 9.76 -4.30
C ALA A 102 -2.15 8.41 -3.92
N TYR A 103 -1.45 7.29 -4.14
CA TYR A 103 -1.90 5.96 -3.73
C TYR A 103 -1.92 5.77 -2.21
N SER A 104 -1.08 6.47 -1.46
CA SER A 104 -1.12 6.43 0.01
C SER A 104 -2.41 7.03 0.57
N ILE A 105 -3.00 8.00 -0.12
CA ILE A 105 -4.29 8.59 0.26
C ILE A 105 -5.43 7.59 0.02
N HIS A 106 -5.63 7.20 -1.24
CA HIS A 106 -6.61 6.21 -1.67
C HIS A 106 -6.26 5.66 -3.05
N SER A 107 -6.62 4.39 -3.33
CA SER A 107 -6.36 3.78 -4.65
C SER A 107 -7.04 4.55 -5.78
N ASP A 108 -8.27 5.04 -5.58
CA ASP A 108 -8.98 5.82 -6.60
C ASP A 108 -8.31 7.17 -6.86
N VAL A 109 -7.76 7.82 -5.82
CA VAL A 109 -6.98 9.07 -5.98
C VAL A 109 -5.74 8.80 -6.81
N GLY A 110 -5.03 7.69 -6.55
CA GLY A 110 -3.89 7.25 -7.35
C GLY A 110 -4.28 6.94 -8.78
N ASN A 111 -5.34 6.13 -8.97
CA ASN A 111 -5.81 5.71 -10.30
C ASN A 111 -6.24 6.88 -11.19
N THR A 112 -6.83 7.92 -10.59
CA THR A 112 -7.34 9.09 -11.30
C THR A 112 -6.37 10.27 -11.31
N CYS A 113 -5.14 10.09 -10.81
CA CYS A 113 -4.12 11.12 -10.71
C CYS A 113 -3.64 11.56 -12.11
N VAL A 114 -3.72 12.85 -12.40
CA VAL A 114 -3.25 13.44 -13.67
C VAL A 114 -2.06 14.36 -13.48
N ALA A 115 -1.97 15.01 -12.32
CA ALA A 115 -0.89 15.92 -11.99
C ALA A 115 -0.70 16.00 -10.48
N VAL A 116 0.46 16.47 -10.06
CA VAL A 116 0.75 16.80 -8.66
C VAL A 116 1.36 18.18 -8.57
N LYS A 117 1.08 18.87 -7.48
CA LYS A 117 1.80 20.08 -7.11
C LYS A 117 2.58 19.80 -5.82
N ILE A 118 3.86 20.06 -5.85
CA ILE A 118 4.74 19.97 -4.70
C ILE A 118 5.17 21.39 -4.35
N ASN A 119 4.86 21.84 -3.14
CA ASN A 119 5.13 23.21 -2.67
C ASN A 119 4.55 24.28 -3.61
N GLY A 120 3.35 24.01 -4.15
CA GLY A 120 2.65 24.92 -5.08
C GLY A 120 3.09 24.83 -6.55
N MET A 121 4.18 24.12 -6.87
CA MET A 121 4.66 23.93 -8.25
C MET A 121 4.19 22.60 -8.83
N GLN A 122 3.68 22.63 -10.05
CA GLN A 122 3.32 21.41 -10.76
C GLN A 122 4.57 20.67 -11.21
N LEU A 123 4.71 19.42 -10.77
CA LEU A 123 5.85 18.56 -11.07
C LEU A 123 5.39 17.22 -11.67
N PRO A 124 6.29 16.50 -12.36
CA PRO A 124 5.99 15.16 -12.87
C PRO A 124 5.60 14.18 -11.76
N LEU A 125 4.71 13.21 -12.05
CA LEU A 125 4.28 12.18 -11.12
C LEU A 125 5.44 11.33 -10.56
N ARG A 126 6.54 11.20 -11.33
CA ARG A 126 7.77 10.50 -10.94
C ARG A 126 8.69 11.29 -9.99
N SER A 127 8.36 12.55 -9.67
CA SER A 127 9.18 13.37 -8.78
C SER A 127 9.29 12.72 -7.41
N GLU A 128 10.53 12.54 -6.94
CA GLU A 128 10.82 12.01 -5.62
C GLU A 128 10.47 13.05 -4.55
N LEU A 129 9.84 12.58 -3.47
CA LEU A 129 9.40 13.40 -2.36
C LEU A 129 10.50 13.59 -1.33
N LYS A 130 10.53 14.75 -0.72
CA LYS A 130 11.45 15.12 0.36
C LYS A 130 10.68 15.41 1.64
N ASN A 131 11.39 15.35 2.77
CA ASN A 131 10.80 15.74 4.04
C ASN A 131 10.25 17.18 3.97
N SER A 132 9.08 17.36 4.57
CA SER A 132 8.36 18.63 4.66
C SER A 132 7.73 19.13 3.34
N ASP A 133 7.74 18.33 2.26
CA ASP A 133 7.03 18.70 1.05
C ASP A 133 5.50 18.74 1.30
N ILE A 134 4.85 19.78 0.76
CA ILE A 134 3.40 19.90 0.73
C ILE A 134 2.93 19.39 -0.64
N VAL A 135 2.18 18.30 -0.66
CA VAL A 135 1.79 17.60 -1.89
C VAL A 135 0.29 17.69 -2.11
N GLU A 136 -0.10 18.32 -3.21
CA GLU A 136 -1.48 18.40 -3.69
C GLU A 136 -1.65 17.48 -4.91
N VAL A 137 -2.63 16.58 -4.88
CA VAL A 137 -2.94 15.66 -5.97
C VAL A 137 -4.10 16.23 -6.79
N VAL A 138 -3.90 16.29 -8.10
CA VAL A 138 -4.94 16.69 -9.06
C VAL A 138 -5.46 15.42 -9.75
N THR A 139 -6.76 15.20 -9.66
CA THR A 139 -7.42 14.02 -10.22
C THR A 139 -8.36 14.39 -11.35
N SER A 140 -8.61 13.43 -12.26
CA SER A 140 -9.61 13.54 -13.32
C SER A 140 -10.40 12.24 -13.39
N ALA A 141 -11.73 12.33 -13.40
CA ALA A 141 -12.61 11.16 -13.43
C ALA A 141 -12.37 10.24 -14.64
N ASN A 142 -11.87 10.79 -15.75
CA ASN A 142 -11.60 10.03 -16.99
C ASN A 142 -10.16 9.51 -17.07
N SER A 143 -9.33 9.78 -16.07
CA SER A 143 -7.95 9.28 -16.03
C SER A 143 -7.89 7.83 -15.57
N GLN A 144 -6.90 7.11 -16.06
CA GLN A 144 -6.66 5.71 -15.72
C GLN A 144 -5.15 5.49 -15.55
N PRO A 145 -4.75 4.47 -14.75
CA PRO A 145 -3.34 4.13 -14.58
C PRO A 145 -2.65 3.79 -15.90
N ASN A 146 -1.43 4.31 -16.03
CA ASN A 146 -0.57 4.00 -17.16
C ASN A 146 0.40 2.86 -16.76
N PRO A 147 0.58 1.81 -17.59
CA PRO A 147 1.54 0.74 -17.32
C PRO A 147 2.96 1.24 -17.03
N GLY A 148 3.37 2.34 -17.68
CA GLY A 148 4.67 2.98 -17.45
C GLY A 148 4.88 3.51 -16.02
N TRP A 149 3.82 3.67 -15.23
CA TRP A 149 3.93 4.09 -13.83
C TRP A 149 4.64 3.06 -12.96
N LEU A 150 4.54 1.78 -13.31
CA LEU A 150 5.21 0.68 -12.60
C LEU A 150 6.75 0.81 -12.60
N ALA A 151 7.31 1.55 -13.57
CA ALA A 151 8.74 1.74 -13.68
C ALA A 151 9.33 2.66 -12.59
N PHE A 152 8.52 3.56 -12.02
CA PHE A 152 9.04 4.57 -11.10
C PHE A 152 8.38 4.58 -9.72
N VAL A 153 7.20 3.98 -9.53
CA VAL A 153 6.60 3.84 -8.19
C VAL A 153 7.44 2.94 -7.29
N ARG A 154 7.50 3.29 -6.01
CA ARG A 154 8.33 2.62 -5.00
C ARG A 154 7.55 1.78 -4.01
N THR A 155 6.32 2.20 -3.67
CA THR A 155 5.52 1.49 -2.66
C THR A 155 4.83 0.24 -3.23
N GLY A 156 4.74 -0.79 -2.40
CA GLY A 156 3.99 -2.02 -2.72
C GLY A 156 2.53 -1.72 -3.00
N LYS A 157 1.89 -0.85 -2.19
CA LYS A 157 0.50 -0.43 -2.38
C LYS A 157 0.23 0.18 -3.76
N ALA A 158 1.10 1.12 -4.21
CA ALA A 158 0.94 1.72 -5.53
C ALA A 158 1.08 0.68 -6.65
N ARG A 159 2.10 -0.19 -6.57
CA ARG A 159 2.31 -1.26 -7.56
C ARG A 159 1.12 -2.21 -7.64
N ALA A 160 0.64 -2.71 -6.51
CA ALA A 160 -0.50 -3.61 -6.44
C ALA A 160 -1.76 -2.95 -7.02
N SER A 161 -2.08 -1.72 -6.62
CA SER A 161 -3.25 -0.99 -7.12
C SER A 161 -3.18 -0.73 -8.64
N ILE A 162 -2.01 -0.36 -9.17
CA ILE A 162 -1.81 -0.16 -10.61
C ILE A 162 -2.02 -1.47 -11.37
N ARG A 163 -1.39 -2.56 -10.94
CA ARG A 163 -1.52 -3.89 -11.59
C ARG A 163 -2.97 -4.38 -11.56
N HIS A 164 -3.63 -4.26 -10.41
CA HIS A 164 -5.04 -4.62 -10.27
C HIS A 164 -5.93 -3.84 -11.26
N SER A 165 -5.78 -2.52 -11.32
CA SER A 165 -6.54 -1.67 -12.23
C SER A 165 -6.30 -2.03 -13.70
N LEU A 166 -5.04 -2.26 -14.09
CA LEU A 166 -4.68 -2.67 -15.45
C LEU A 166 -5.26 -4.05 -15.80
N LYS A 167 -5.19 -5.03 -14.89
CA LYS A 167 -5.76 -6.37 -15.08
C LYS A 167 -7.27 -6.32 -15.27
N THR A 168 -7.98 -5.57 -14.44
CA THR A 168 -9.44 -5.40 -14.51
C THR A 168 -9.84 -4.76 -15.84
N LYS A 169 -9.10 -3.76 -16.31
CA LYS A 169 -9.33 -3.12 -17.60
C LYS A 169 -9.14 -4.10 -18.77
N HIS A 170 -8.03 -4.82 -18.80
CA HIS A 170 -7.77 -5.83 -19.84
C HIS A 170 -8.87 -6.89 -19.89
N TYR A 171 -9.34 -7.35 -18.73
CA TYR A 171 -10.44 -8.29 -18.64
C TYR A 171 -11.73 -7.70 -19.27
N ALA A 172 -12.10 -6.47 -18.91
CA ALA A 172 -13.29 -5.82 -19.46
C ALA A 172 -13.19 -5.59 -20.98
N GLU A 173 -12.02 -5.15 -21.47
CA GLU A 173 -11.78 -4.98 -22.92
C GLU A 173 -11.85 -6.32 -23.67
N SER A 174 -11.30 -7.39 -23.10
CA SER A 174 -11.35 -8.74 -23.70
C SER A 174 -12.76 -9.29 -23.74
N LEU A 175 -13.56 -9.08 -22.68
CA LEU A 175 -14.95 -9.47 -22.63
C LEU A 175 -15.75 -8.75 -23.73
N GLN A 176 -15.62 -7.44 -23.82
CA GLN A 176 -16.31 -6.63 -24.82
C GLN A 176 -15.91 -7.01 -26.27
N LEU A 177 -14.64 -7.35 -26.48
CA LEU A 177 -14.18 -7.84 -27.77
C LEU A 177 -14.80 -9.21 -28.10
N GLY A 178 -14.80 -10.14 -27.10
CA GLY A 178 -15.41 -11.45 -27.21
C GLY A 178 -16.90 -11.38 -27.58
N GLU A 179 -17.66 -10.53 -26.90
CA GLU A 179 -19.08 -10.27 -27.18
C GLU A 179 -19.30 -9.78 -28.63
N ARG A 180 -18.48 -8.81 -29.06
CA ARG A 180 -18.56 -8.31 -30.46
C ARG A 180 -18.24 -9.37 -31.49
N LEU A 181 -17.20 -10.19 -31.27
CA LEU A 181 -16.82 -11.27 -32.18
C LEU A 181 -17.89 -12.35 -32.23
N LEU A 182 -18.45 -12.73 -31.08
CA LEU A 182 -19.54 -13.70 -30.98
C LEU A 182 -20.79 -13.20 -31.73
N ALA A 183 -21.20 -11.96 -31.46
CA ALA A 183 -22.34 -11.35 -32.15
C ALA A 183 -22.15 -11.27 -33.69
N SER A 184 -20.91 -11.01 -34.12
CA SER A 184 -20.58 -11.01 -35.58
C SER A 184 -20.68 -12.41 -36.18
N ALA A 185 -20.13 -13.43 -35.50
CA ALA A 185 -20.17 -14.81 -35.96
C ALA A 185 -21.60 -15.37 -36.01
N LEU A 186 -22.44 -15.08 -35.01
CA LEU A 186 -23.84 -15.50 -34.97
C LEU A 186 -24.64 -14.86 -36.14
N ARG A 187 -24.44 -13.57 -36.41
CA ARG A 187 -25.05 -12.91 -37.56
C ARG A 187 -24.65 -13.54 -38.91
N GLN A 188 -23.39 -13.94 -39.08
CA GLN A 188 -22.91 -14.63 -40.25
C GLN A 188 -23.57 -16.01 -40.44
N GLN A 189 -23.93 -16.67 -39.33
CA GLN A 189 -24.62 -17.98 -39.34
C GLN A 189 -26.16 -17.87 -39.40
N GLY A 190 -26.70 -16.64 -39.50
CA GLY A 190 -28.15 -16.41 -39.53
C GLY A 190 -28.89 -16.69 -38.25
N VAL A 191 -28.15 -16.76 -37.14
CA VAL A 191 -28.74 -16.94 -35.80
C VAL A 191 -28.90 -15.57 -35.16
N ASP A 192 -30.13 -15.18 -34.86
CA ASP A 192 -30.43 -13.95 -34.14
C ASP A 192 -30.15 -14.19 -32.66
N ALA A 193 -29.05 -13.62 -32.16
CA ALA A 193 -28.74 -13.66 -30.74
C ALA A 193 -29.57 -12.58 -30.03
N GLY A 194 -30.75 -12.96 -29.57
CA GLY A 194 -31.52 -12.14 -28.65
C GLY A 194 -30.76 -11.98 -27.31
N LEU A 195 -29.79 -11.05 -27.26
CA LEU A 195 -29.08 -10.59 -26.08
C LEU A 195 -29.48 -9.16 -25.76
#